data_8a2b7aa4a0f1b2d6a333afa65bae3947
#
_entry.id   8a2b7aa4a0f1b2d6a333afa65bae3947
#
_cell.length_a   1.000
_cell.length_b   1.000
_cell.length_c   1.000
_cell.angle_alpha   90.00
_cell.angle_beta   90.00
_cell.angle_gamma   90.00
#
_symmetry.space_group_name_H-M   'P 1'
#
loop_
_entity.id
_entity.type
_entity.pdbx_description
1 polymer ?
#
loop_
_entity_poly.entity_id
_entity_poly.type
_entity_poly.pdbx_seq_one_letter_code
_entity_poly.pdbx_strand_id
1 'polypeptide(L)'
;MPNAKLRFLVLVKYNGDAWRKLVDYPEDRWKAVRPVVARCGGNVIRKDLVFQGDYDLAATIKFPDAECAAAFYMAVMAGGAVSDMKVMRLVSIEEGMRVMGMAGAAKYSFFPPSPPGSRPAKRAQAPERAGRRRR
;
A
#
# COMPACT_ATOMS: atom_id res chain seq x y z
N MET A 1 20.80 11.18 -11.42
CA MET A 1 19.60 10.43 -11.78
C MET A 1 18.52 10.62 -10.74
N PRO A 2 17.38 11.03 -11.16
CA PRO A 2 16.26 11.01 -10.21
C PRO A 2 15.94 9.59 -9.82
N ASN A 3 15.54 9.41 -8.56
CA ASN A 3 15.12 8.11 -8.09
C ASN A 3 13.83 7.69 -8.80
N ALA A 4 13.71 6.40 -9.05
CA ALA A 4 12.48 5.87 -9.60
C ALA A 4 11.36 6.09 -8.59
N LYS A 5 10.20 6.53 -9.07
CA LYS A 5 9.05 6.70 -8.21
C LYS A 5 8.46 5.35 -7.84
N LEU A 6 7.89 5.29 -6.66
CA LEU A 6 7.21 4.10 -6.16
C LEU A 6 5.77 4.12 -6.64
N ARG A 7 5.24 2.93 -6.95
CA ARG A 7 3.85 2.79 -7.37
C ARG A 7 2.98 2.39 -6.19
N PHE A 8 1.78 2.96 -6.15
CA PHE A 8 0.81 2.67 -5.10
C PHE A 8 -0.56 2.40 -5.71
N LEU A 9 -1.25 1.42 -5.17
CA LEU A 9 -2.66 1.20 -5.46
C LEU A 9 -3.45 2.02 -4.46
N VAL A 10 -4.29 2.91 -4.98
CA VAL A 10 -5.10 3.82 -4.17
C VAL A 10 -6.55 3.43 -4.34
N LEU A 11 -7.21 3.13 -3.23
CA LEU A 11 -8.63 2.81 -3.20
C LEU A 11 -9.31 3.84 -2.31
N VAL A 12 -10.41 4.41 -2.82
CA VAL A 12 -11.10 5.50 -2.14
C VAL A 12 -12.57 5.16 -2.02
N LYS A 13 -13.12 5.40 -0.82
CA LYS A 13 -14.55 5.25 -0.56
C LYS A 13 -15.11 6.61 -0.16
N TYR A 14 -16.07 7.11 -0.92
CA TYR A 14 -16.74 8.36 -0.61
C TYR A 14 -17.70 8.18 0.55
N ASN A 15 -17.93 9.26 1.31
CA ASN A 15 -19.01 9.27 2.28
C ASN A 15 -20.35 9.55 1.60
N GLY A 16 -21.43 9.41 2.36
CA GLY A 16 -22.76 9.59 1.81
C GLY A 16 -23.03 11.01 1.32
N ASP A 17 -22.45 11.99 1.98
CA ASP A 17 -22.63 13.40 1.58
C ASP A 17 -21.98 13.66 0.23
N ALA A 18 -20.78 13.12 0.02
CA ALA A 18 -20.09 13.25 -1.27
C ALA A 18 -20.89 12.56 -2.37
N TRP A 19 -21.41 11.37 -2.11
CA TRP A 19 -22.23 10.66 -3.09
C TRP A 19 -23.48 11.44 -3.45
N ARG A 20 -24.15 12.03 -2.48
CA ARG A 20 -25.35 12.82 -2.76
C ARG A 20 -25.02 13.96 -3.71
N LYS A 21 -23.94 14.67 -3.45
CA LYS A 21 -23.53 15.78 -4.30
C LYS A 21 -23.14 15.33 -5.69
N LEU A 22 -22.47 14.19 -5.81
CA LEU A 22 -22.03 13.66 -7.11
C LEU A 22 -23.22 13.15 -7.94
N VAL A 23 -24.24 12.61 -7.31
CA VAL A 23 -25.43 12.18 -8.02
C VAL A 23 -26.21 13.38 -8.52
N ASP A 24 -26.33 14.41 -7.70
CA ASP A 24 -27.04 15.63 -8.09
C ASP A 24 -26.25 16.43 -9.14
N TYR A 25 -24.94 16.47 -9.04
CA TYR A 25 -24.08 17.24 -9.94
C TYR A 25 -22.85 16.41 -10.28
N PRO A 26 -22.97 15.51 -11.26
CA PRO A 26 -21.84 14.63 -11.64
C PRO A 26 -20.64 15.45 -12.09
N GLU A 27 -19.46 15.05 -11.59
CA GLU A 27 -18.22 15.71 -11.96
C GLU A 27 -17.06 14.72 -11.94
N ASP A 28 -16.00 15.07 -12.64
CA ASP A 28 -14.76 14.32 -12.63
C ASP A 28 -13.95 14.73 -11.40
N ARG A 29 -14.01 13.91 -10.35
CA ARG A 29 -13.31 14.21 -9.10
C ARG A 29 -11.80 14.19 -9.25
N TRP A 30 -11.28 13.56 -10.29
CA TRP A 30 -9.85 13.56 -10.53
C TRP A 30 -9.30 14.94 -10.82
N LYS A 31 -10.13 15.83 -11.35
CA LYS A 31 -9.73 17.22 -11.54
C LYS A 31 -9.42 17.89 -10.20
N ALA A 32 -10.12 17.50 -9.14
CA ALA A 32 -9.89 18.06 -7.81
C ALA A 32 -8.69 17.38 -7.12
N VAL A 33 -8.47 16.11 -7.40
CA VAL A 33 -7.40 15.33 -6.75
C VAL A 33 -6.04 15.57 -7.40
N ARG A 34 -6.02 15.82 -8.69
CA ARG A 34 -4.77 15.97 -9.43
C ARG A 34 -3.81 17.01 -8.83
N PRO A 35 -4.26 18.19 -8.41
CA PRO A 35 -3.34 19.14 -7.77
C PRO A 35 -2.72 18.62 -6.49
N VAL A 36 -3.48 17.82 -5.71
CA VAL A 36 -2.96 17.23 -4.48
C VAL A 36 -1.86 16.22 -4.80
N VAL A 37 -2.10 15.37 -5.79
CA VAL A 37 -1.10 14.41 -6.25
C VAL A 37 0.17 15.14 -6.70
N ALA A 38 0.00 16.20 -7.49
CA ALA A 38 1.13 16.96 -8.00
C ALA A 38 1.94 17.62 -6.88
N ARG A 39 1.27 18.15 -5.88
CA ARG A 39 1.95 18.77 -4.74
C ARG A 39 2.75 17.78 -3.92
N CYS A 40 2.34 16.52 -3.92
CA CYS A 40 3.09 15.45 -3.27
C CYS A 40 4.12 14.81 -4.21
N GLY A 41 4.40 15.44 -5.35
CA GLY A 41 5.40 14.98 -6.29
C GLY A 41 4.99 13.77 -7.09
N GLY A 42 3.71 13.42 -7.09
CA GLY A 42 3.23 12.21 -7.73
C GLY A 42 2.65 12.43 -9.12
N ASN A 43 2.29 11.34 -9.74
CA ASN A 43 1.55 11.38 -11.00
C ASN A 43 0.66 10.14 -11.11
N VAL A 44 -0.54 10.36 -11.65
CA VAL A 44 -1.55 9.32 -11.81
C VAL A 44 -1.22 8.51 -13.05
N ILE A 45 -1.12 7.18 -12.89
CA ILE A 45 -0.86 6.27 -14.01
C ILE A 45 -2.18 5.76 -14.57
N ARG A 46 -3.11 5.39 -13.70
CA ARG A 46 -4.40 4.84 -14.09
C ARG A 46 -5.44 5.23 -13.05
N LYS A 47 -6.68 5.41 -13.51
CA LYS A 47 -7.79 5.80 -12.63
C LYS A 47 -9.08 5.23 -13.19
N ASP A 48 -9.88 4.67 -12.31
CA ASP A 48 -11.17 4.06 -12.66
C ASP A 48 -12.17 4.30 -11.53
N LEU A 49 -13.45 4.30 -11.88
CA LEU A 49 -14.52 4.16 -10.91
C LEU A 49 -14.77 2.67 -10.70
N VAL A 50 -15.17 2.32 -9.50
CA VAL A 50 -15.57 0.94 -9.18
C VAL A 50 -17.04 0.98 -8.78
N PHE A 51 -17.86 0.17 -9.45
CA PHE A 51 -19.28 0.14 -9.15
C PHE A 51 -19.61 -1.01 -8.21
N GLN A 52 -20.32 -0.67 -7.14
CA GLN A 52 -20.91 -1.67 -6.23
C GLN A 52 -19.89 -2.54 -5.52
N GLY A 53 -18.70 -2.01 -5.26
CA GLY A 53 -17.69 -2.69 -4.47
C GLY A 53 -17.51 -2.01 -3.12
N ASP A 54 -16.50 -2.46 -2.39
CA ASP A 54 -16.16 -1.86 -1.10
C ASP A 54 -15.55 -0.47 -1.26
N TYR A 55 -15.05 -0.16 -2.44
CA TYR A 55 -14.46 1.14 -2.76
C TYR A 55 -15.05 1.67 -4.03
N ASP A 56 -14.95 2.98 -4.22
CA ASP A 56 -15.63 3.68 -5.30
C ASP A 56 -14.66 4.16 -6.39
N LEU A 57 -13.41 4.37 -6.03
CA LEU A 57 -12.35 4.73 -6.97
C LEU A 57 -11.17 3.79 -6.78
N ALA A 58 -10.52 3.47 -7.88
CA ALA A 58 -9.26 2.71 -7.87
C ALA A 58 -8.28 3.42 -8.79
N ALA A 59 -7.07 3.61 -8.32
CA ALA A 59 -6.06 4.29 -9.10
C ALA A 59 -4.69 3.70 -8.83
N THR A 60 -3.80 3.80 -9.81
CA THR A 60 -2.38 3.58 -9.60
C THR A 60 -1.71 4.94 -9.69
N ILE A 61 -1.01 5.32 -8.65
CA ILE A 61 -0.35 6.61 -8.55
C ILE A 61 1.11 6.37 -8.18
N LYS A 62 2.01 7.09 -8.83
CA LYS A 62 3.43 7.07 -8.48
C LYS A 62 3.73 8.25 -7.57
N PHE A 63 4.49 7.98 -6.52
CA PHE A 63 5.02 9.02 -5.63
C PHE A 63 6.52 8.83 -5.47
N PRO A 64 7.25 9.91 -5.14
CA PRO A 64 8.71 9.79 -4.98
C PRO A 64 9.11 8.81 -3.87
N ASP A 65 8.33 8.77 -2.78
CA ASP A 65 8.64 7.93 -1.63
C ASP A 65 7.38 7.69 -0.81
N ALA A 66 7.53 6.92 0.26
CA ALA A 66 6.40 6.57 1.13
C ALA A 66 5.86 7.76 1.90
N GLU A 67 6.71 8.73 2.25
CA GLU A 67 6.24 9.94 2.95
C GLU A 67 5.31 10.76 2.09
N CYS A 68 5.64 10.91 0.82
CA CYS A 68 4.80 11.65 -0.11
C CYS A 68 3.45 10.96 -0.28
N ALA A 69 3.43 9.64 -0.34
CA ALA A 69 2.18 8.88 -0.41
C ALA A 69 1.35 9.07 0.87
N ALA A 70 2.00 9.08 2.04
CA ALA A 70 1.32 9.31 3.32
C ALA A 70 0.75 10.72 3.39
N ALA A 71 1.48 11.71 2.91
CA ALA A 71 0.99 13.10 2.88
C ALA A 71 -0.25 13.21 1.98
N PHE A 72 -0.23 12.54 0.85
CA PHE A 72 -1.38 12.48 -0.04
C PHE A 72 -2.60 11.89 0.68
N TYR A 73 -2.41 10.76 1.36
CA TYR A 73 -3.47 10.12 2.14
C TYR A 73 -4.08 11.09 3.14
N MET A 74 -3.24 11.76 3.93
CA MET A 74 -3.70 12.67 4.95
C MET A 74 -4.45 13.88 4.36
N ALA A 75 -3.95 14.40 3.25
CA ALA A 75 -4.57 15.55 2.60
C ALA A 75 -5.97 15.20 2.09
N VAL A 76 -6.12 14.04 1.48
CA VAL A 76 -7.42 13.61 0.96
C VAL A 76 -8.39 13.34 2.10
N MET A 77 -7.95 12.68 3.15
CA MET A 77 -8.81 12.40 4.30
C MET A 77 -9.24 13.70 5.00
N ALA A 78 -8.35 14.68 5.08
CA ALA A 78 -8.67 15.96 5.68
C ALA A 78 -9.72 16.74 4.88
N GLY A 79 -9.91 16.41 3.62
CA GLY A 79 -10.88 17.08 2.76
C GLY A 79 -12.33 16.78 3.09
N GLY A 80 -12.61 15.72 3.84
CA GLY A 80 -13.95 15.44 4.37
C GLY A 80 -14.92 14.73 3.42
N ALA A 81 -14.50 14.40 2.20
CA ALA A 81 -15.38 13.73 1.23
C ALA A 81 -15.23 12.20 1.23
N VAL A 82 -14.24 11.68 1.94
CA VAL A 82 -13.83 10.28 1.88
C VAL A 82 -14.04 9.65 3.26
N SER A 83 -14.73 8.50 3.29
CA SER A 83 -14.94 7.77 4.54
C SER A 83 -13.85 6.75 4.81
N ASP A 84 -13.22 6.24 3.76
CA ASP A 84 -12.11 5.28 3.90
C ASP A 84 -11.22 5.36 2.67
N MET A 85 -9.96 5.03 2.87
CA MET A 85 -8.97 5.10 1.81
C MET A 85 -7.84 4.14 2.10
N LYS A 86 -7.35 3.48 1.06
CA LYS A 86 -6.17 2.62 1.15
C LYS A 86 -5.13 3.13 0.18
N VAL A 87 -3.90 3.19 0.64
CA VAL A 87 -2.75 3.53 -0.20
C VAL A 87 -1.72 2.42 0.03
N MET A 88 -1.65 1.50 -0.92
CA MET A 88 -0.88 0.27 -0.75
C MET A 88 0.25 0.23 -1.78
N ARG A 89 1.43 -0.12 -1.32
CA ARG A 89 2.57 -0.17 -2.21
C ARG A 89 2.46 -1.35 -3.17
N LEU A 90 2.71 -1.08 -4.45
CA LEU A 90 2.80 -2.09 -5.48
C LEU A 90 4.27 -2.34 -5.79
N VAL A 91 4.66 -3.60 -5.86
CA VAL A 91 6.02 -3.98 -6.25
C VAL A 91 5.91 -5.02 -7.35
N SER A 92 6.97 -5.16 -8.13
CA SER A 92 7.02 -6.22 -9.14
C SER A 92 7.10 -7.58 -8.46
N ILE A 93 6.74 -8.62 -9.21
CA ILE A 93 6.88 -9.98 -8.71
C ILE A 93 8.35 -10.26 -8.34
N GLU A 94 9.28 -9.80 -9.16
CA GLU A 94 10.71 -9.99 -8.92
C GLU A 94 11.16 -9.33 -7.63
N GLU A 95 10.73 -8.09 -7.40
CA GLU A 95 11.05 -7.40 -6.16
C GLU A 95 10.41 -8.10 -4.97
N GLY A 96 9.17 -8.55 -5.13
CA GLY A 96 8.48 -9.30 -4.09
C GLY A 96 9.20 -10.57 -3.71
N MET A 97 9.69 -11.30 -4.72
CA MET A 97 10.44 -12.53 -4.46
C MET A 97 11.74 -12.25 -3.69
N ARG A 98 12.41 -11.16 -4.02
CA ARG A 98 13.63 -10.77 -3.32
C ARG A 98 13.33 -10.47 -1.85
N VAL A 99 12.24 -9.75 -1.58
CA VAL A 99 11.84 -9.42 -0.22
C VAL A 99 11.41 -10.69 0.54
N MET A 100 10.73 -11.60 -0.14
CA MET A 100 10.38 -12.90 0.46
C MET A 100 11.63 -13.67 0.89
N GLY A 101 12.68 -13.61 0.07
CA GLY A 101 13.96 -14.21 0.44
C GLY A 101 14.57 -13.61 1.68
N MET A 102 14.48 -12.30 1.82
CA MET A 102 14.94 -11.61 3.04
C MET A 102 14.14 -12.06 4.25
N ALA A 103 12.82 -12.17 4.09
CA ALA A 103 11.95 -12.62 5.17
C ALA A 103 12.27 -14.06 5.56
N GLY A 104 12.54 -14.93 4.56
CA GLY A 104 12.90 -16.30 4.83
C GLY A 104 14.16 -16.44 5.67
N ALA A 105 15.15 -15.58 5.40
CA ALA A 105 16.36 -15.56 6.21
C ALA A 105 16.10 -15.02 7.62
N ALA A 106 15.25 -14.01 7.74
CA ALA A 106 15.00 -13.34 9.01
C ALA A 106 14.10 -14.15 9.95
N LYS A 107 13.24 -15.03 9.41
CA LYS A 107 12.24 -15.72 10.23
C LYS A 107 12.86 -16.58 11.34
N TYR A 108 14.08 -17.05 11.16
CA TYR A 108 14.73 -17.87 12.15
C TYR A 108 15.22 -17.07 13.36
N SER A 109 15.13 -15.76 13.29
CA SER A 109 15.49 -14.88 14.42
C SER A 109 14.28 -14.50 15.27
N PHE A 110 13.08 -14.91 14.86
CA PHE A 110 11.86 -14.54 15.55
C PHE A 110 11.48 -15.57 16.58
N PHE A 111 11.18 -15.12 17.80
CA PHE A 111 10.62 -15.95 18.86
C PHE A 111 9.19 -15.52 19.08
N PRO A 112 8.20 -16.41 18.84
CA PRO A 112 6.81 -16.03 19.09
C PRO A 112 6.55 -15.80 20.57
N PRO A 113 5.55 -14.98 20.91
CA PRO A 113 5.19 -14.79 22.32
C PRO A 113 4.85 -16.11 22.99
N SER A 114 5.21 -16.21 24.27
CA SER A 114 4.89 -17.40 25.08
C SER A 114 3.99 -16.98 26.22
N PRO A 115 3.17 -17.90 26.74
CA PRO A 115 2.36 -17.60 27.93
C PRO A 115 3.23 -17.21 29.11
N PRO A 116 2.75 -16.35 30.03
CA PRO A 116 3.50 -16.00 31.21
C PRO A 116 3.91 -17.23 32.02
N GLY A 117 5.17 -17.26 32.48
CA GLY A 117 5.67 -18.38 33.26
C GLY A 117 6.14 -19.56 32.45
N SER A 118 5.96 -19.57 31.14
CA SER A 118 6.43 -20.68 30.33
C SER A 118 7.90 -20.49 29.99
N ARG A 119 8.58 -21.61 29.75
CA ARG A 119 9.97 -21.57 29.33
C ARG A 119 10.03 -21.03 27.91
N PRO A 120 11.01 -20.16 27.60
CA PRO A 120 11.13 -19.68 26.21
C PRO A 120 11.35 -20.84 25.25
N ALA A 121 10.72 -20.75 24.07
CA ALA A 121 10.88 -21.75 23.04
C ALA A 121 12.32 -21.78 22.56
N LYS A 122 12.79 -22.99 22.28
CA LYS A 122 14.11 -23.14 21.69
C LYS A 122 14.11 -22.54 20.29
N ARG A 123 15.15 -21.78 19.98
CA ARG A 123 15.24 -21.16 18.67
C ARG A 123 15.33 -22.22 17.60
N ALA A 124 14.51 -22.09 16.58
CA ALA A 124 14.56 -22.99 15.43
C ALA A 124 15.85 -22.78 14.67
N GLN A 125 16.47 -23.88 14.28
CA GLN A 125 17.65 -23.80 13.44
C GLN A 125 17.25 -23.80 11.99
N ALA A 126 18.03 -23.09 11.16
CA ALA A 126 17.81 -23.10 9.75
C ALA A 126 18.01 -24.50 9.20
N PRO A 127 17.15 -24.97 8.29
CA PRO A 127 17.37 -26.30 7.71
C PRO A 127 18.66 -26.35 6.91
N GLU A 128 19.28 -27.49 6.94
CA GLU A 128 20.45 -27.70 6.10
C GLU A 128 20.06 -27.64 4.65
N ARG A 129 20.91 -27.00 3.87
CA ARG A 129 20.67 -26.92 2.43
C ARG A 129 21.07 -28.24 1.81
N ALA A 130 20.07 -28.87 1.20
CA ALA A 130 20.35 -30.18 0.56
C ALA A 130 21.43 -30.08 -0.50
N GLY A 131 21.47 -28.93 -1.20
CA GLY A 131 22.48 -28.76 -2.24
C GLY A 131 23.89 -28.62 -1.76
N ARG A 132 24.10 -28.51 -0.46
CA ARG A 132 25.44 -28.40 0.09
C ARG A 132 26.11 -29.76 0.29
N ARG A 133 25.34 -30.78 0.14
CA ARG A 133 25.95 -32.08 0.31
C ARG A 133 26.99 -32.33 -0.76
N ARG A 134 28.11 -32.79 -0.35
CA ARG A 134 29.19 -33.07 -1.25
C ARG A 134 29.18 -34.49 -1.68
N ARG A 135 29.75 -34.72 -2.81
CA ARG A 135 29.93 -36.07 -3.32
C ARG A 135 31.39 -36.36 -3.41
#